data_a999eb253ceb524ec38ffdc2b6f637ef
#
_entry.id   a999eb253ceb524ec38ffdc2b6f637ef
#
_cell.length_a   1.000
_cell.length_b   1.000
_cell.length_c   1.000
_cell.angle_alpha   90.00
_cell.angle_beta   90.00
_cell.angle_gamma   90.00
#
_symmetry.space_group_name_H-M   'P 1'
#
loop_
_entity.id
_entity.type
_entity.pdbx_description
1 polymer ?
#
loop_
_entity_poly.entity_id
_entity_poly.type
_entity_poly.pdbx_seq_one_letter_code
_entity_poly.pdbx_strand_id
1 'polypeptide(L)'
;LWGEHGKGVRSEYGPKFFGELYPSLQRVKAAFDPHNQLNPGKIASPAEGSALIAKDSDPELLTIDGVTLRGQLDRTIDERTWQAYDAAVYCNGNGACYNYDADDPMCPSWKATRDRVHSPKGRASLMREWLRLQSQAGIDVVEESRKKKAENGWGFIKSFPLRVANTLSRKQHHDYSHQVYDAMAGCLACKSCAGQCPIKVNVPQFRSQFLEVYHGRYLRPLRDYIIGGTEFMLPTLAKVAPLYNALLSQRWVDSLMRKGLGMSDSPLLSRASVKKQLRAWGVAEATPTSLALLTDQQRANSVIIVQDAFTSHFEAKLVMDVVELLSRLNLRVFVMPFSANGKPLQVQGFLGAFERTAEKQAKRLRALAEFDVPMVGID
;
A
#
# COMPACT_ATOMS: atom_id res chain seq x y z
N LEU A 1 -26.73 -22.77 -5.49
CA LEU A 1 -26.88 -21.91 -4.31
C LEU A 1 -26.10 -22.40 -3.08
N TRP A 2 -25.79 -23.69 -2.99
CA TRP A 2 -25.03 -24.29 -1.90
C TRP A 2 -23.57 -24.44 -2.28
N GLY A 3 -22.82 -23.35 -2.18
CA GLY A 3 -21.38 -23.37 -2.43
C GLY A 3 -20.58 -23.71 -1.16
N GLU A 4 -19.28 -23.89 -1.28
CA GLU A 4 -18.39 -24.23 -0.15
C GLU A 4 -18.30 -23.15 0.91
N HIS A 5 -18.53 -21.89 0.55
CA HIS A 5 -18.45 -20.74 1.45
C HIS A 5 -19.83 -20.31 1.95
N GLY A 6 -19.92 -19.89 3.20
CA GLY A 6 -21.12 -19.32 3.80
C GLY A 6 -22.20 -20.35 4.17
N LYS A 7 -21.86 -21.63 4.32
CA LYS A 7 -22.80 -22.68 4.75
C LYS A 7 -23.50 -22.34 6.05
N GLY A 8 -22.77 -21.80 7.03
CA GLY A 8 -23.34 -21.41 8.31
C GLY A 8 -24.46 -20.38 8.20
N VAL A 9 -24.31 -19.35 7.37
CA VAL A 9 -25.30 -18.29 7.18
C VAL A 9 -26.51 -18.75 6.38
N ARG A 10 -26.35 -19.77 5.53
CA ARG A 10 -27.39 -20.33 4.65
C ARG A 10 -27.95 -21.62 5.18
N SER A 11 -27.82 -21.85 6.48
CA SER A 11 -28.26 -23.11 7.10
C SER A 11 -29.76 -23.35 6.96
N GLU A 12 -30.57 -22.31 6.93
CA GLU A 12 -32.02 -22.37 6.68
C GLU A 12 -32.38 -23.14 5.41
N TYR A 13 -31.50 -23.15 4.41
CA TYR A 13 -31.73 -23.92 3.17
C TYR A 13 -31.27 -25.39 3.28
N GLY A 14 -30.67 -25.78 4.40
CA GLY A 14 -30.17 -27.13 4.64
C GLY A 14 -31.25 -28.21 4.46
N PRO A 15 -32.41 -28.12 5.12
CA PRO A 15 -33.48 -29.07 4.98
C PRO A 15 -33.93 -29.25 3.52
N LYS A 16 -34.15 -28.15 2.80
CA LYS A 16 -34.55 -28.16 1.41
C LYS A 16 -33.48 -28.72 0.47
N PHE A 17 -32.20 -28.39 0.74
CA PHE A 17 -31.09 -28.84 -0.08
C PHE A 17 -30.80 -30.34 0.06
N PHE A 18 -30.76 -30.84 1.29
CA PHE A 18 -30.47 -32.24 1.59
C PHE A 18 -31.72 -33.15 1.49
N GLY A 19 -32.91 -32.56 1.51
CA GLY A 19 -34.17 -33.31 1.37
C GLY A 19 -34.26 -34.50 2.34
N GLU A 20 -34.45 -35.70 1.81
CA GLU A 20 -34.57 -36.93 2.60
C GLU A 20 -33.33 -37.31 3.41
N LEU A 21 -32.18 -36.76 3.07
CA LEU A 21 -30.94 -36.99 3.81
C LEU A 21 -30.79 -36.07 5.03
N TYR A 22 -31.59 -35.00 5.14
CA TYR A 22 -31.45 -34.03 6.23
C TYR A 22 -31.62 -34.65 7.62
N PRO A 23 -32.59 -35.55 7.88
CA PRO A 23 -32.70 -36.24 9.16
C PRO A 23 -31.45 -37.06 9.53
N SER A 24 -30.71 -37.56 8.53
CA SER A 24 -29.46 -38.28 8.78
C SER A 24 -28.38 -37.33 9.29
N LEU A 25 -28.32 -36.10 8.77
CA LEU A 25 -27.41 -35.03 9.28
C LEU A 25 -27.76 -34.65 10.71
N GLN A 26 -29.03 -34.53 11.04
CA GLN A 26 -29.52 -34.27 12.40
C GLN A 26 -29.12 -35.38 13.37
N ARG A 27 -29.23 -36.67 12.96
CA ARG A 27 -28.74 -37.78 13.76
C ARG A 27 -27.24 -37.77 13.97
N VAL A 28 -26.45 -37.42 12.96
CA VAL A 28 -25.01 -37.24 13.09
C VAL A 28 -24.71 -36.09 14.06
N LYS A 29 -25.41 -34.96 13.91
CA LYS A 29 -25.25 -33.83 14.85
C LYS A 29 -25.60 -34.24 16.28
N ALA A 30 -26.68 -34.93 16.52
CA ALA A 30 -27.10 -35.40 17.83
C ALA A 30 -26.11 -36.41 18.45
N ALA A 31 -25.48 -37.27 17.65
CA ALA A 31 -24.50 -38.23 18.11
C ALA A 31 -23.20 -37.56 18.65
N PHE A 32 -22.78 -36.46 18.04
CA PHE A 32 -21.56 -35.78 18.41
C PHE A 32 -21.80 -34.54 19.31
N ASP A 33 -22.97 -33.96 19.27
CA ASP A 33 -23.32 -32.71 20.00
C ASP A 33 -24.80 -32.73 20.40
N PRO A 34 -25.17 -33.62 21.33
CA PRO A 34 -26.59 -33.77 21.74
C PRO A 34 -27.17 -32.51 22.38
N HIS A 35 -26.33 -31.66 22.95
CA HIS A 35 -26.73 -30.40 23.61
C HIS A 35 -26.64 -29.19 22.69
N ASN A 36 -26.36 -29.37 21.39
CA ASN A 36 -26.25 -28.29 20.41
C ASN A 36 -25.30 -27.15 20.83
N GLN A 37 -24.13 -27.48 21.41
CA GLN A 37 -23.15 -26.54 21.90
C GLN A 37 -22.13 -26.13 20.85
N LEU A 38 -21.89 -27.01 19.86
CA LEU A 38 -20.90 -26.79 18.78
C LEU A 38 -21.58 -26.18 17.56
N ASN A 39 -21.34 -24.89 17.35
CA ASN A 39 -21.92 -24.13 16.22
C ASN A 39 -23.46 -24.26 16.13
N PRO A 40 -24.21 -23.88 17.18
CA PRO A 40 -25.66 -24.01 17.17
C PRO A 40 -26.29 -23.30 15.95
N GLY A 41 -27.30 -23.90 15.38
CA GLY A 41 -28.03 -23.36 14.24
C GLY A 41 -27.28 -23.44 12.90
N LYS A 42 -26.08 -24.07 12.85
CA LYS A 42 -25.32 -24.21 11.59
C LYS A 42 -25.51 -25.60 10.99
N ILE A 43 -25.93 -25.64 9.73
CA ILE A 43 -26.13 -26.83 8.86
C ILE A 43 -27.27 -27.71 9.34
N ALA A 44 -27.22 -28.22 10.54
CA ALA A 44 -28.26 -29.06 11.13
C ALA A 44 -28.30 -28.90 12.65
N SER A 45 -29.48 -28.88 13.23
CA SER A 45 -29.71 -28.99 14.67
C SER A 45 -29.90 -30.47 15.08
N PRO A 46 -29.57 -30.86 16.33
CA PRO A 46 -29.84 -32.22 16.80
C PRO A 46 -31.34 -32.50 16.78
N ALA A 47 -31.76 -33.66 16.27
CA ALA A 47 -33.14 -34.08 16.40
C ALA A 47 -33.39 -34.59 17.82
N GLU A 48 -34.40 -34.07 18.49
CA GLU A 48 -34.88 -34.60 19.78
C GLU A 48 -35.72 -35.84 19.55
N GLY A 49 -35.31 -36.95 20.09
CA GLY A 49 -36.06 -38.22 20.02
C GLY A 49 -36.31 -38.71 18.62
N SER A 50 -37.49 -39.31 18.40
CA SER A 50 -37.93 -39.83 17.09
C SER A 50 -38.76 -38.84 16.29
N ALA A 51 -39.00 -37.63 16.80
CA ALA A 51 -39.73 -36.59 16.08
C ALA A 51 -38.81 -35.92 15.05
N LEU A 52 -38.89 -36.35 13.81
CA LEU A 52 -38.23 -35.72 12.69
C LEU A 52 -38.83 -34.35 12.45
N ILE A 53 -38.02 -33.30 12.48
CA ILE A 53 -38.44 -32.00 12.00
C ILE A 53 -38.85 -32.10 10.53
N ALA A 54 -39.88 -31.38 10.14
CA ALA A 54 -40.37 -31.37 8.78
C ALA A 54 -39.24 -31.10 7.77
N LYS A 55 -39.24 -31.80 6.62
CA LYS A 55 -38.20 -31.70 5.57
C LYS A 55 -37.81 -30.28 5.17
N ASP A 56 -38.76 -29.37 5.24
CA ASP A 56 -38.62 -28.00 4.73
C ASP A 56 -38.40 -26.94 5.83
N SER A 57 -38.37 -27.33 7.11
CA SER A 57 -38.20 -26.40 8.20
C SER A 57 -37.32 -26.95 9.34
N ASP A 58 -36.46 -26.15 9.87
CA ASP A 58 -35.76 -26.36 11.13
C ASP A 58 -35.67 -25.00 11.82
N PRO A 59 -36.51 -24.71 12.84
CA PRO A 59 -36.62 -23.40 13.44
C PRO A 59 -35.37 -22.96 14.19
N GLU A 60 -34.45 -23.89 14.47
CA GLU A 60 -33.18 -23.58 15.14
C GLU A 60 -32.05 -23.15 14.16
N LEU A 61 -32.27 -23.31 12.87
CA LEU A 61 -31.24 -22.96 11.89
C LEU A 61 -31.08 -21.44 11.72
N LEU A 62 -29.83 -21.02 11.56
CA LEU A 62 -29.52 -19.64 11.21
C LEU A 62 -30.12 -19.27 9.86
N THR A 63 -30.78 -18.12 9.81
CA THR A 63 -31.33 -17.52 8.60
C THR A 63 -30.42 -16.40 8.08
N ILE A 64 -30.45 -16.16 6.78
CA ILE A 64 -29.69 -15.05 6.18
C ILE A 64 -30.13 -13.71 6.78
N ASP A 65 -31.44 -13.54 7.01
CA ASP A 65 -31.99 -12.31 7.54
C ASP A 65 -31.71 -12.12 9.03
N GLY A 66 -31.50 -13.22 9.77
CA GLY A 66 -31.17 -13.20 11.20
C GLY A 66 -29.71 -12.91 11.51
N VAL A 67 -28.83 -12.92 10.52
CA VAL A 67 -27.38 -12.70 10.69
C VAL A 67 -26.94 -11.45 9.94
N THR A 68 -26.46 -10.47 10.68
CA THR A 68 -25.87 -9.28 10.05
C THR A 68 -24.59 -9.64 9.30
N LEU A 69 -24.66 -9.57 7.98
CA LEU A 69 -23.52 -9.81 7.11
C LEU A 69 -22.63 -8.56 7.00
N ARG A 70 -21.35 -8.77 6.86
CA ARG A 70 -20.39 -7.68 6.65
C ARG A 70 -20.80 -6.75 5.50
N GLY A 71 -21.30 -7.31 4.37
CA GLY A 71 -21.75 -6.51 3.24
C GLY A 71 -22.91 -5.56 3.55
N GLN A 72 -23.75 -5.88 4.54
CA GLN A 72 -24.82 -4.99 4.99
C GLN A 72 -24.24 -3.78 5.76
N LEU A 73 -23.22 -4.00 6.59
CA LEU A 73 -22.51 -2.92 7.29
C LEU A 73 -21.71 -2.06 6.32
N ASP A 74 -21.06 -2.66 5.35
CA ASP A 74 -20.25 -1.95 4.35
C ASP A 74 -21.11 -1.04 3.44
N ARG A 75 -22.40 -1.35 3.24
CA ARG A 75 -23.34 -0.49 2.48
C ARG A 75 -23.56 0.91 3.09
N THR A 76 -23.14 1.12 4.33
CA THR A 76 -23.15 2.45 4.94
C THR A 76 -21.99 3.33 4.46
N ILE A 77 -20.99 2.77 3.76
CA ILE A 77 -19.93 3.54 3.09
C ILE A 77 -20.52 4.09 1.79
N ASP A 78 -20.44 5.41 1.61
CA ASP A 78 -20.94 6.04 0.38
C ASP A 78 -20.18 5.53 -0.86
N GLU A 79 -20.85 5.54 -2.03
CA GLU A 79 -20.31 4.95 -3.25
C GLU A 79 -19.03 5.65 -3.73
N ARG A 80 -18.90 6.94 -3.59
CA ARG A 80 -17.71 7.71 -3.97
C ARG A 80 -16.51 7.32 -3.11
N THR A 81 -16.71 7.16 -1.82
CA THR A 81 -15.68 6.66 -0.88
C THR A 81 -15.34 5.21 -1.18
N TRP A 82 -16.34 4.39 -1.51
CA TRP A 82 -16.13 3.00 -1.91
C TRP A 82 -15.22 2.89 -3.13
N GLN A 83 -15.48 3.67 -4.17
CA GLN A 83 -14.66 3.69 -5.40
C GLN A 83 -13.25 4.23 -5.14
N ALA A 84 -13.10 5.25 -4.31
CA ALA A 84 -11.80 5.84 -3.98
C ALA A 84 -10.89 4.88 -3.18
N TYR A 85 -11.47 3.97 -2.40
CA TYR A 85 -10.76 3.00 -1.55
C TYR A 85 -11.00 1.55 -1.98
N ASP A 86 -11.29 1.32 -3.25
CA ASP A 86 -11.56 0.00 -3.84
C ASP A 86 -10.49 -1.05 -3.47
N ALA A 87 -9.22 -0.65 -3.51
CA ALA A 87 -8.07 -1.48 -3.14
C ALA A 87 -8.15 -2.07 -1.71
N ALA A 88 -8.94 -1.49 -0.82
CA ALA A 88 -9.20 -2.00 0.52
C ALA A 88 -10.55 -2.71 0.61
N VAL A 89 -11.58 -2.08 0.05
CA VAL A 89 -12.98 -2.49 0.24
C VAL A 89 -13.28 -3.82 -0.41
N TYR A 90 -12.69 -4.13 -1.56
CA TYR A 90 -12.90 -5.40 -2.26
C TYR A 90 -12.18 -6.61 -1.64
N CYS A 91 -11.48 -6.46 -0.52
CA CYS A 91 -10.90 -7.61 0.16
C CYS A 91 -12.00 -8.62 0.54
N ASN A 92 -12.03 -9.79 -0.11
CA ASN A 92 -13.00 -10.86 0.16
C ASN A 92 -12.59 -11.79 1.31
N GLY A 93 -11.41 -11.56 1.91
CA GLY A 93 -10.94 -12.33 3.05
C GLY A 93 -10.42 -13.73 2.73
N ASN A 94 -10.03 -14.03 1.47
CA ASN A 94 -9.55 -15.36 1.05
C ASN A 94 -8.36 -15.88 1.86
N GLY A 95 -7.57 -15.01 2.49
CA GLY A 95 -6.48 -15.41 3.39
C GLY A 95 -5.16 -15.75 2.70
N ALA A 96 -5.01 -15.59 1.38
CA ALA A 96 -3.74 -15.79 0.67
C ALA A 96 -2.56 -15.01 1.30
N CYS A 97 -2.86 -13.89 1.95
CA CYS A 97 -1.85 -13.09 2.66
C CYS A 97 -1.41 -13.65 4.02
N TYR A 98 -1.94 -14.78 4.46
CA TYR A 98 -1.51 -15.48 5.69
C TYR A 98 -0.48 -16.57 5.42
N ASN A 99 0.17 -16.53 4.29
CA ASN A 99 1.22 -17.44 3.91
C ASN A 99 2.51 -17.17 4.71
N TYR A 100 3.15 -18.23 5.18
CA TYR A 100 4.44 -18.23 5.90
C TYR A 100 5.58 -18.75 5.05
N ASP A 101 5.32 -19.20 3.84
CA ASP A 101 6.36 -19.68 2.93
C ASP A 101 7.43 -18.59 2.71
N ALA A 102 8.68 -18.92 2.97
CA ALA A 102 9.80 -17.99 2.84
C ALA A 102 9.99 -17.52 1.40
N ASP A 103 9.68 -18.38 0.44
CA ASP A 103 9.85 -18.12 -0.99
C ASP A 103 8.69 -17.30 -1.60
N ASP A 104 7.54 -17.22 -0.90
CA ASP A 104 6.43 -16.36 -1.32
C ASP A 104 6.71 -14.91 -0.92
N PRO A 105 6.73 -13.94 -1.83
CA PRO A 105 7.00 -12.54 -1.54
C PRO A 105 5.86 -11.84 -0.76
N MET A 106 4.74 -12.51 -0.50
CA MET A 106 3.58 -11.93 0.18
C MET A 106 3.95 -11.39 1.57
N CYS A 107 3.72 -10.12 1.74
CA CYS A 107 3.74 -9.33 2.97
C CYS A 107 4.84 -9.69 4.01
N PRO A 108 6.05 -9.16 3.87
CA PRO A 108 7.13 -9.39 4.84
C PRO A 108 6.77 -8.92 6.26
N SER A 109 5.94 -7.88 6.40
CA SER A 109 5.46 -7.38 7.69
C SER A 109 4.62 -8.44 8.43
N TRP A 110 3.75 -9.16 7.75
CA TRP A 110 3.01 -10.28 8.32
C TRP A 110 3.95 -11.41 8.76
N LYS A 111 4.88 -11.79 7.89
CA LYS A 111 5.83 -12.88 8.19
C LYS A 111 6.72 -12.58 9.40
N ALA A 112 7.14 -11.32 9.55
CA ALA A 112 7.97 -10.90 10.67
C ALA A 112 7.21 -10.81 12.01
N THR A 113 5.99 -10.26 11.98
CA THR A 113 5.24 -9.99 13.22
C THR A 113 4.34 -11.13 13.63
N ARG A 114 3.86 -11.95 12.70
CA ARG A 114 2.83 -12.98 12.87
C ARG A 114 1.52 -12.47 13.46
N ASP A 115 1.34 -11.16 13.47
CA ASP A 115 0.12 -10.50 13.90
C ASP A 115 -0.78 -10.18 12.69
N ARG A 116 -2.01 -10.67 12.72
CA ARG A 116 -3.01 -10.48 11.65
C ARG A 116 -3.28 -9.02 11.33
N VAL A 117 -3.15 -8.14 12.30
CA VAL A 117 -3.29 -6.68 12.10
C VAL A 117 -2.32 -6.18 11.03
N HIS A 118 -1.11 -6.74 10.98
CA HIS A 118 -0.06 -6.36 10.03
C HIS A 118 -0.15 -7.09 8.68
N SER A 119 -1.14 -7.94 8.49
CA SER A 119 -1.39 -8.57 7.17
C SER A 119 -2.14 -7.63 6.23
N PRO A 120 -2.07 -7.84 4.90
CA PRO A 120 -2.90 -7.10 3.95
C PRO A 120 -4.40 -7.17 4.25
N LYS A 121 -4.92 -8.36 4.61
CA LYS A 121 -6.30 -8.55 5.03
C LYS A 121 -6.63 -7.78 6.30
N GLY A 122 -5.76 -7.82 7.32
CA GLY A 122 -5.97 -7.07 8.56
C GLY A 122 -6.06 -5.58 8.30
N ARG A 123 -5.10 -5.02 7.57
CA ARG A 123 -5.09 -3.61 7.19
C ARG A 123 -6.30 -3.20 6.35
N ALA A 124 -6.71 -4.03 5.38
CA ALA A 124 -7.91 -3.79 4.59
C ALA A 124 -9.19 -3.81 5.46
N SER A 125 -9.26 -4.74 6.43
CA SER A 125 -10.39 -4.81 7.37
C SER A 125 -10.49 -3.58 8.26
N LEU A 126 -9.35 -3.12 8.81
CA LEU A 126 -9.29 -1.90 9.61
C LEU A 126 -9.66 -0.66 8.79
N MET A 127 -9.19 -0.59 7.54
CA MET A 127 -9.54 0.50 6.64
C MET A 127 -11.04 0.55 6.36
N ARG A 128 -11.66 -0.60 6.06
CA ARG A 128 -13.11 -0.68 5.82
C ARG A 128 -13.92 -0.24 7.02
N GLU A 129 -13.52 -0.67 8.22
CA GLU A 129 -14.19 -0.28 9.44
C GLU A 129 -14.04 1.23 9.70
N TRP A 130 -12.85 1.77 9.46
CA TRP A 130 -12.63 3.21 9.55
C TRP A 130 -13.52 3.99 8.57
N LEU A 131 -13.59 3.58 7.30
CA LEU A 131 -14.44 4.21 6.30
C LEU A 131 -15.92 4.18 6.70
N ARG A 132 -16.37 3.04 7.23
CA ARG A 132 -17.73 2.88 7.73
C ARG A 132 -18.04 3.87 8.87
N LEU A 133 -17.15 3.98 9.84
CA LEU A 133 -17.30 4.89 10.98
C LEU A 133 -17.24 6.35 10.54
N GLN A 134 -16.36 6.71 9.59
CA GLN A 134 -16.33 8.06 9.03
C GLN A 134 -17.65 8.41 8.31
N SER A 135 -18.16 7.50 7.48
CA SER A 135 -19.46 7.69 6.80
C SER A 135 -20.62 7.84 7.79
N GLN A 136 -20.64 7.03 8.86
CA GLN A 136 -21.66 7.17 9.92
C GLN A 136 -21.57 8.50 10.67
N ALA A 137 -20.35 9.04 10.83
CA ALA A 137 -20.13 10.36 11.42
C ALA A 137 -20.41 11.51 10.44
N GLY A 138 -20.84 11.23 9.21
CA GLY A 138 -21.08 12.24 8.17
C GLY A 138 -19.80 12.87 7.63
N ILE A 139 -18.66 12.21 7.79
CA ILE A 139 -17.36 12.73 7.35
C ILE A 139 -17.05 12.21 5.94
N ASP A 140 -16.86 13.12 4.98
CA ASP A 140 -16.44 12.81 3.63
C ASP A 140 -14.90 12.83 3.54
N VAL A 141 -14.29 11.64 3.64
CA VAL A 141 -12.84 11.47 3.61
C VAL A 141 -12.23 11.78 2.24
N VAL A 142 -12.99 11.66 1.16
CA VAL A 142 -12.55 11.98 -0.20
C VAL A 142 -12.43 13.49 -0.36
N GLU A 143 -13.42 14.21 0.16
CA GLU A 143 -13.39 15.68 0.16
C GLU A 143 -12.30 16.23 1.08
N GLU A 144 -12.06 15.62 2.25
CA GLU A 144 -10.93 15.98 3.12
C GLU A 144 -9.59 15.78 2.40
N SER A 145 -9.40 14.65 1.72
CA SER A 145 -8.19 14.41 0.90
C SER A 145 -8.05 15.48 -0.19
N ARG A 146 -9.13 15.80 -0.91
CA ARG A 146 -9.12 16.83 -1.94
C ARG A 146 -8.70 18.20 -1.40
N LYS A 147 -9.27 18.61 -0.26
CA LYS A 147 -8.91 19.87 0.42
C LYS A 147 -7.44 19.86 0.84
N LYS A 148 -6.97 18.74 1.36
CA LYS A 148 -5.57 18.58 1.79
C LYS A 148 -4.59 18.65 0.63
N LYS A 149 -4.90 18.04 -0.50
CA LYS A 149 -4.09 18.13 -1.74
C LYS A 149 -3.99 19.54 -2.27
N ALA A 150 -5.05 20.31 -2.18
CA ALA A 150 -5.12 21.70 -2.61
C ALA A 150 -4.51 22.68 -1.58
N GLU A 151 -4.18 22.22 -0.37
CA GLU A 151 -3.66 23.06 0.71
C GLU A 151 -2.31 23.70 0.28
N ASN A 152 -2.25 25.03 0.32
CA ASN A 152 -1.04 25.79 0.12
C ASN A 152 -0.31 26.08 1.46
N GLY A 153 0.84 26.74 1.42
CA GLY A 153 1.62 27.07 2.61
C GLY A 153 0.84 27.85 3.67
N TRP A 154 -0.04 28.78 3.25
CA TRP A 154 -0.91 29.54 4.17
C TRP A 154 -1.99 28.64 4.80
N GLY A 155 -2.59 27.75 4.04
CA GLY A 155 -3.52 26.74 4.56
C GLY A 155 -2.86 25.86 5.61
N PHE A 156 -1.63 25.42 5.35
CA PHE A 156 -0.81 24.64 6.29
C PHE A 156 -0.59 25.38 7.61
N ILE A 157 -0.22 26.66 7.56
CA ILE A 157 -0.01 27.49 8.76
C ILE A 157 -1.31 27.68 9.54
N LYS A 158 -2.43 27.98 8.86
CA LYS A 158 -3.74 28.16 9.49
C LYS A 158 -4.25 26.89 10.17
N SER A 159 -4.03 25.71 9.57
CA SER A 159 -4.48 24.43 10.12
C SER A 159 -3.53 23.87 11.21
N PHE A 160 -2.35 24.44 11.38
CA PHE A 160 -1.35 23.94 12.33
C PHE A 160 -1.82 23.93 13.79
N PRO A 161 -2.40 25.02 14.35
CA PRO A 161 -2.89 25.01 15.72
C PRO A 161 -3.95 23.94 16.00
N LEU A 162 -4.88 23.73 15.06
CA LEU A 162 -5.88 22.69 15.17
C LEU A 162 -5.26 21.29 15.20
N ARG A 163 -4.26 21.04 14.34
CA ARG A 163 -3.52 19.76 14.34
C ARG A 163 -2.77 19.52 15.65
N VAL A 164 -2.21 20.57 16.25
CA VAL A 164 -1.57 20.49 17.58
C VAL A 164 -2.61 20.12 18.62
N ALA A 165 -3.74 20.83 18.68
CA ALA A 165 -4.81 20.56 19.62
C ALA A 165 -5.34 19.12 19.49
N ASN A 166 -5.64 18.66 18.27
CA ASN A 166 -6.10 17.32 18.01
C ASN A 166 -5.08 16.25 18.42
N THR A 167 -3.78 16.54 18.22
CA THR A 167 -2.71 15.59 18.60
C THR A 167 -2.56 15.49 20.10
N LEU A 168 -2.70 16.59 20.84
CA LEU A 168 -2.66 16.62 22.31
C LEU A 168 -3.88 15.95 22.94
N SER A 169 -5.08 16.16 22.35
CA SER A 169 -6.34 15.56 22.81
C SER A 169 -6.61 14.15 22.26
N ARG A 170 -5.68 13.58 21.52
CA ARG A 170 -5.86 12.29 20.82
C ARG A 170 -6.36 11.13 21.71
N LYS A 171 -6.06 11.15 23.02
CA LYS A 171 -6.53 10.14 23.97
C LYS A 171 -7.99 10.34 24.39
N GLN A 172 -8.54 11.53 24.18
CA GLN A 172 -9.92 11.88 24.55
C GLN A 172 -10.90 11.66 23.39
N HIS A 173 -10.39 11.65 22.16
CA HIS A 173 -11.18 11.34 20.97
C HIS A 173 -11.09 9.85 20.66
N HIS A 174 -12.22 9.17 20.74
CA HIS A 174 -12.34 7.78 20.25
C HIS A 174 -12.41 7.75 18.72
N ASP A 175 -11.46 8.41 18.07
CA ASP A 175 -11.28 8.34 16.62
C ASP A 175 -10.49 7.07 16.29
N TYR A 176 -11.15 6.11 15.68
CA TYR A 176 -10.57 4.84 15.23
C TYR A 176 -9.37 5.01 14.28
N SER A 177 -9.10 6.23 13.80
CA SER A 177 -7.96 6.57 12.96
C SER A 177 -6.61 6.20 13.57
N HIS A 178 -6.48 6.21 14.90
CA HIS A 178 -5.21 5.89 15.57
C HIS A 178 -4.85 4.41 15.44
N GLN A 179 -5.82 3.52 15.62
CA GLN A 179 -5.64 2.08 15.44
C GLN A 179 -5.25 1.75 14.00
N VAL A 180 -5.89 2.41 13.04
CA VAL A 180 -5.55 2.27 11.63
C VAL A 180 -4.14 2.80 11.34
N TYR A 181 -3.77 3.96 11.90
CA TYR A 181 -2.43 4.52 11.75
C TYR A 181 -1.34 3.56 12.25
N ASP A 182 -1.52 2.99 13.45
CA ASP A 182 -0.56 2.06 14.04
C ASP A 182 -0.43 0.79 13.18
N ALA A 183 -1.53 0.26 12.66
CA ALA A 183 -1.50 -0.88 11.75
C ALA A 183 -0.78 -0.56 10.42
N MET A 184 -0.94 0.68 9.91
CA MET A 184 -0.29 1.12 8.67
C MET A 184 1.20 1.43 8.85
N ALA A 185 1.65 1.79 10.05
CA ALA A 185 3.05 2.15 10.33
C ALA A 185 4.02 1.01 9.99
N GLY A 186 3.63 -0.26 10.20
CA GLY A 186 4.44 -1.42 9.87
C GLY A 186 4.42 -1.84 8.39
N CYS A 187 3.76 -1.12 7.49
CA CYS A 187 3.73 -1.45 6.07
C CYS A 187 4.95 -0.86 5.35
N LEU A 188 5.76 -1.73 4.74
CA LEU A 188 6.96 -1.35 3.98
C LEU A 188 6.67 -0.71 2.61
N ALA A 189 5.41 -0.65 2.19
CA ALA A 189 4.98 -0.17 0.88
C ALA A 189 5.63 -0.90 -0.32
N CYS A 190 6.03 -2.16 -0.15
CA CYS A 190 6.70 -2.99 -1.17
C CYS A 190 5.80 -3.43 -2.33
N LYS A 191 4.48 -3.23 -2.25
CA LYS A 191 3.47 -3.64 -3.25
C LYS A 191 3.32 -5.15 -3.51
N SER A 192 4.05 -6.04 -2.84
CA SER A 192 3.92 -7.49 -3.03
C SER A 192 2.47 -7.99 -2.88
N CYS A 193 1.71 -7.39 -1.95
CA CYS A 193 0.29 -7.71 -1.80
C CYS A 193 -0.53 -7.43 -3.08
N ALA A 194 -0.25 -6.37 -3.81
CA ALA A 194 -0.96 -6.06 -5.06
C ALA A 194 -0.61 -7.04 -6.19
N GLY A 195 0.60 -7.60 -6.19
CA GLY A 195 1.05 -8.61 -7.14
C GLY A 195 0.50 -10.00 -6.84
N GLN A 196 0.62 -10.45 -5.59
CA GLN A 196 0.33 -11.82 -5.17
C GLN A 196 -1.16 -12.05 -4.80
N CYS A 197 -1.89 -11.00 -4.41
CA CYS A 197 -3.29 -11.17 -4.04
C CYS A 197 -4.17 -11.44 -5.27
N PRO A 198 -5.00 -12.51 -5.28
CA PRO A 198 -5.89 -12.83 -6.40
C PRO A 198 -6.85 -11.69 -6.75
N ILE A 199 -7.25 -10.89 -5.77
CA ILE A 199 -8.19 -9.76 -5.91
C ILE A 199 -7.48 -8.40 -5.82
N LYS A 200 -6.15 -8.39 -5.93
CA LYS A 200 -5.33 -7.17 -6.07
C LYS A 200 -5.48 -6.14 -4.94
N VAL A 201 -5.64 -6.59 -3.69
CA VAL A 201 -5.58 -5.69 -2.52
C VAL A 201 -4.26 -4.94 -2.51
N ASN A 202 -4.33 -3.61 -2.55
CA ASN A 202 -3.14 -2.75 -2.66
C ASN A 202 -2.98 -1.89 -1.41
N VAL A 203 -2.36 -2.47 -0.37
CA VAL A 203 -2.13 -1.76 0.91
C VAL A 203 -1.37 -0.45 0.73
N PRO A 204 -0.27 -0.36 -0.04
CA PRO A 204 0.44 0.90 -0.25
C PRO A 204 -0.43 2.04 -0.79
N GLN A 205 -1.40 1.73 -1.65
CA GLN A 205 -2.31 2.73 -2.22
C GLN A 205 -3.22 3.33 -1.14
N PHE A 206 -4.05 2.50 -0.49
CA PHE A 206 -4.98 3.03 0.50
C PHE A 206 -4.27 3.54 1.76
N ARG A 207 -3.07 3.02 2.09
CA ARG A 207 -2.21 3.59 3.14
C ARG A 207 -1.83 5.04 2.85
N SER A 208 -1.40 5.33 1.63
CA SER A 208 -1.01 6.70 1.23
C SER A 208 -2.20 7.67 1.33
N GLN A 209 -3.38 7.24 0.86
CA GLN A 209 -4.63 8.00 0.94
C GLN A 209 -5.03 8.25 2.40
N PHE A 210 -4.98 7.22 3.24
CA PHE A 210 -5.24 7.34 4.67
C PHE A 210 -4.28 8.32 5.36
N LEU A 211 -2.97 8.19 5.11
CA LEU A 211 -1.97 9.07 5.73
C LEU A 211 -2.15 10.55 5.35
N GLU A 212 -2.62 10.83 4.14
CA GLU A 212 -2.95 12.21 3.74
C GLU A 212 -4.07 12.79 4.59
N VAL A 213 -5.19 12.06 4.73
CA VAL A 213 -6.33 12.46 5.56
C VAL A 213 -5.91 12.54 7.03
N TYR A 214 -5.25 11.51 7.55
CA TYR A 214 -4.79 11.45 8.94
C TYR A 214 -3.93 12.65 9.31
N HIS A 215 -2.95 13.00 8.50
CA HIS A 215 -2.08 14.16 8.73
C HIS A 215 -2.70 15.51 8.29
N GLY A 216 -3.88 15.47 7.71
CA GLY A 216 -4.77 16.63 7.63
C GLY A 216 -5.33 17.02 9.00
N ARG A 217 -5.57 16.02 9.86
CA ARG A 217 -6.17 16.16 11.20
C ARG A 217 -5.15 16.23 12.34
N TYR A 218 -4.03 15.51 12.22
CA TYR A 218 -3.01 15.33 13.26
C TYR A 218 -1.63 15.77 12.80
N LEU A 219 -0.74 16.08 13.74
CA LEU A 219 0.65 16.42 13.43
C LEU A 219 1.36 15.26 12.74
N ARG A 220 2.20 15.62 11.79
CA ARG A 220 3.05 14.67 11.08
C ARG A 220 4.43 14.61 11.73
N PRO A 221 5.01 13.41 11.94
CA PRO A 221 6.37 13.27 12.43
C PRO A 221 7.40 13.94 11.52
N LEU A 222 8.44 14.53 12.09
CA LEU A 222 9.52 15.19 11.32
C LEU A 222 10.21 14.22 10.35
N ARG A 223 10.36 12.94 10.73
CA ARG A 223 10.91 11.90 9.87
C ARG A 223 10.18 11.76 8.52
N ASP A 224 8.86 11.94 8.51
CA ASP A 224 8.07 11.81 7.29
C ASP A 224 8.37 12.92 6.29
N TYR A 225 8.67 14.13 6.77
CA TYR A 225 9.12 15.24 5.92
C TYR A 225 10.52 14.97 5.36
N ILE A 226 11.43 14.44 6.19
CA ILE A 226 12.79 14.08 5.76
C ILE A 226 12.71 12.99 4.69
N ILE A 227 11.97 11.91 4.95
CA ILE A 227 11.82 10.81 3.99
C ILE A 227 11.12 11.29 2.72
N GLY A 228 9.99 12.00 2.84
CA GLY A 228 9.25 12.52 1.68
C GLY A 228 10.07 13.48 0.83
N GLY A 229 10.94 14.27 1.47
CA GLY A 229 11.83 15.25 0.80
C GLY A 229 13.15 14.68 0.26
N THR A 230 13.44 13.38 0.48
CA THR A 230 14.73 12.77 0.16
C THR A 230 15.18 13.05 -1.27
N GLU A 231 14.32 12.80 -2.27
CA GLU A 231 14.67 13.00 -3.68
C GLU A 231 15.09 14.43 -4.03
N PHE A 232 14.59 15.42 -3.30
CA PHE A 232 14.91 16.83 -3.51
C PHE A 232 16.18 17.26 -2.79
N MET A 233 16.52 16.60 -1.68
CA MET A 233 17.72 16.88 -0.89
C MET A 233 18.96 16.20 -1.47
N LEU A 234 18.82 14.99 -2.01
CA LEU A 234 19.92 14.16 -2.48
C LEU A 234 20.85 14.85 -3.49
N PRO A 235 20.39 15.59 -4.51
CA PRO A 235 21.27 16.28 -5.44
C PRO A 235 22.20 17.30 -4.76
N THR A 236 21.76 17.91 -3.66
CA THR A 236 22.57 18.84 -2.88
C THR A 236 23.50 18.11 -1.93
N LEU A 237 23.02 17.11 -1.20
CA LEU A 237 23.81 16.28 -0.29
C LEU A 237 24.93 15.52 -1.02
N ALA A 238 24.67 15.06 -2.24
CA ALA A 238 25.67 14.39 -3.06
C ALA A 238 26.89 15.26 -3.42
N LYS A 239 26.76 16.59 -3.39
CA LYS A 239 27.90 17.50 -3.60
C LYS A 239 28.89 17.47 -2.43
N VAL A 240 28.40 17.12 -1.24
CA VAL A 240 29.17 17.02 0.01
C VAL A 240 29.14 15.59 0.57
N ALA A 241 29.04 14.59 -0.29
CA ALA A 241 28.92 13.17 0.08
C ALA A 241 30.00 12.70 1.09
N PRO A 242 31.29 13.09 0.99
CA PRO A 242 32.29 12.67 1.98
C PRO A 242 31.97 13.17 3.40
N LEU A 243 31.52 14.42 3.53
CA LEU A 243 31.14 15.01 4.82
C LEU A 243 29.85 14.35 5.37
N TYR A 244 28.85 14.17 4.52
CA TYR A 244 27.61 13.46 4.88
C TYR A 244 27.90 12.04 5.39
N ASN A 245 28.71 11.27 4.66
CA ASN A 245 29.09 9.92 5.03
C ASN A 245 29.90 9.89 6.34
N ALA A 246 30.82 10.83 6.53
CA ALA A 246 31.61 10.93 7.76
C ALA A 246 30.73 11.25 8.98
N LEU A 247 29.73 12.11 8.83
CA LEU A 247 28.76 12.43 9.90
C LEU A 247 27.89 11.21 10.23
N LEU A 248 27.33 10.52 9.24
CA LEU A 248 26.50 9.33 9.49
C LEU A 248 27.27 8.16 10.10
N SER A 249 28.58 8.11 9.91
CA SER A 249 29.43 7.09 10.53
C SER A 249 29.68 7.34 12.03
N GLN A 250 29.25 8.49 12.58
CA GLN A 250 29.45 8.80 14.00
C GLN A 250 28.36 8.18 14.87
N ARG A 251 28.74 7.48 15.92
CA ARG A 251 27.81 6.81 16.85
C ARG A 251 26.79 7.75 17.49
N TRP A 252 27.19 8.99 17.78
CA TRP A 252 26.27 9.96 18.37
C TRP A 252 25.20 10.42 17.37
N VAL A 253 25.53 10.54 16.07
CA VAL A 253 24.55 10.84 14.99
C VAL A 253 23.57 9.71 14.86
N ASP A 254 24.04 8.46 14.81
CA ASP A 254 23.17 7.27 14.79
C ASP A 254 22.22 7.25 15.99
N SER A 255 22.72 7.49 17.20
CA SER A 255 21.89 7.58 18.40
C SER A 255 20.85 8.70 18.33
N LEU A 256 21.21 9.87 17.81
CA LEU A 256 20.29 11.00 17.61
C LEU A 256 19.21 10.67 16.57
N MET A 257 19.60 10.07 15.45
CA MET A 257 18.68 9.64 14.40
C MET A 257 17.67 8.60 14.92
N ARG A 258 18.14 7.59 15.63
CA ARG A 258 17.27 6.54 16.20
C ARG A 258 16.34 7.08 17.29
N LYS A 259 16.89 7.77 18.29
CA LYS A 259 16.14 8.22 19.47
C LYS A 259 15.32 9.48 19.20
N GLY A 260 15.85 10.42 18.41
CA GLY A 260 15.19 11.70 18.12
C GLY A 260 14.21 11.64 16.95
N LEU A 261 14.57 10.95 15.87
CA LEU A 261 13.77 10.91 14.65
C LEU A 261 13.10 9.55 14.41
N GLY A 262 13.49 8.49 15.14
CA GLY A 262 13.00 7.14 14.88
C GLY A 262 13.44 6.61 13.51
N MET A 263 14.63 7.01 13.05
CA MET A 263 15.25 6.59 11.80
C MET A 263 16.51 5.79 12.10
N SER A 264 16.70 4.66 11.41
CA SER A 264 17.90 3.83 11.52
C SER A 264 18.47 3.56 10.13
N ASP A 265 19.76 3.27 10.10
CA ASP A 265 20.45 2.73 8.92
C ASP A 265 20.29 3.57 7.63
N SER A 266 20.50 4.87 7.74
CA SER A 266 20.57 5.74 6.54
C SER A 266 21.71 5.30 5.64
N PRO A 267 21.45 4.99 4.34
CA PRO A 267 22.49 4.54 3.44
C PRO A 267 23.51 5.64 3.16
N LEU A 268 24.76 5.23 2.93
CA LEU A 268 25.85 6.15 2.58
C LEU A 268 25.73 6.58 1.11
N LEU A 269 25.99 7.83 0.84
CA LEU A 269 26.00 8.36 -0.53
C LEU A 269 27.20 7.85 -1.32
N SER A 270 26.99 7.57 -2.58
CA SER A 270 28.07 7.28 -3.53
C SER A 270 29.05 8.45 -3.61
N ARG A 271 30.34 8.16 -3.46
CA ARG A 271 31.38 9.19 -3.56
C ARG A 271 31.55 9.74 -4.98
N ALA A 272 31.31 8.87 -5.96
CA ALA A 272 31.41 9.22 -7.38
C ALA A 272 30.03 9.63 -7.92
N SER A 273 29.97 10.82 -8.53
CA SER A 273 28.75 11.31 -9.16
C SER A 273 28.53 10.60 -10.50
N VAL A 274 27.35 10.00 -10.71
CA VAL A 274 26.93 9.42 -12.00
C VAL A 274 27.17 10.43 -13.13
N LYS A 275 26.72 11.66 -12.98
CA LYS A 275 26.88 12.70 -14.02
C LYS A 275 28.34 12.96 -14.41
N LYS A 276 29.29 12.94 -13.45
CA LYS A 276 30.72 13.12 -13.74
C LYS A 276 31.29 11.92 -14.47
N GLN A 277 30.92 10.70 -14.08
CA GLN A 277 31.36 9.46 -14.71
C GLN A 277 30.83 9.34 -16.14
N LEU A 278 29.54 9.61 -16.37
CA LEU A 278 28.94 9.61 -17.70
C LEU A 278 29.66 10.57 -18.66
N ARG A 279 29.98 11.76 -18.19
CA ARG A 279 30.76 12.73 -18.99
C ARG A 279 32.17 12.21 -19.32
N ALA A 280 32.84 11.62 -18.35
CA ALA A 280 34.16 11.02 -18.56
C ALA A 280 34.14 9.86 -19.58
N TRP A 281 33.04 9.13 -19.65
CA TRP A 281 32.84 8.02 -20.59
C TRP A 281 32.25 8.47 -21.95
N GLY A 282 31.98 9.78 -22.12
CA GLY A 282 31.39 10.32 -23.36
C GLY A 282 29.93 9.91 -23.57
N VAL A 283 29.23 9.46 -22.50
CA VAL A 283 27.81 9.08 -22.58
C VAL A 283 26.95 10.31 -22.61
N ALA A 284 26.09 10.44 -23.61
CA ALA A 284 25.22 11.58 -23.80
C ALA A 284 24.02 11.58 -22.83
N GLU A 285 23.62 12.76 -22.38
CA GLU A 285 22.37 12.94 -21.65
C GLU A 285 21.16 12.76 -22.63
N ALA A 286 20.16 11.99 -22.22
CA ALA A 286 18.90 11.84 -22.97
C ALA A 286 18.07 13.13 -22.82
N THR A 287 18.06 13.94 -23.86
CA THR A 287 17.26 15.15 -23.99
C THR A 287 16.56 15.17 -25.35
N PRO A 288 15.44 15.87 -25.52
CA PRO A 288 14.84 16.01 -26.85
C PRO A 288 15.82 16.51 -27.90
N THR A 289 16.71 17.44 -27.53
CA THR A 289 17.73 17.99 -28.42
C THR A 289 18.74 16.94 -28.86
N SER A 290 19.25 16.10 -27.92
CA SER A 290 20.24 15.07 -28.27
C SER A 290 19.63 13.93 -29.12
N LEU A 291 18.34 13.59 -28.87
CA LEU A 291 17.65 12.53 -29.61
C LEU A 291 17.18 13.00 -31.00
N ALA A 292 16.86 14.26 -31.17
CA ALA A 292 16.47 14.84 -32.48
C ALA A 292 17.58 14.78 -33.52
N LEU A 293 18.85 14.72 -33.08
CA LEU A 293 20.02 14.62 -33.97
C LEU A 293 20.28 13.20 -34.50
N LEU A 294 19.53 12.20 -34.04
CA LEU A 294 19.72 10.81 -34.41
C LEU A 294 18.98 10.50 -35.72
N THR A 295 19.64 9.76 -36.60
CA THR A 295 18.97 9.09 -37.74
C THR A 295 18.10 7.94 -37.25
N ASP A 296 17.15 7.47 -38.07
CA ASP A 296 16.26 6.35 -37.70
C ASP A 296 17.05 5.06 -37.38
N GLN A 297 18.12 4.79 -38.14
CA GLN A 297 19.01 3.67 -37.86
C GLN A 297 19.74 3.81 -36.52
N GLN A 298 20.14 5.02 -36.15
CA GLN A 298 20.78 5.29 -34.87
C GLN A 298 19.79 5.16 -33.75
N ARG A 299 18.51 5.62 -33.90
CA ARG A 299 17.45 5.45 -32.93
C ARG A 299 17.16 3.97 -32.64
N ALA A 300 17.03 3.17 -33.71
CA ALA A 300 16.82 1.72 -33.61
C ALA A 300 17.91 0.98 -32.82
N ASN A 301 19.13 1.52 -32.80
CA ASN A 301 20.26 0.98 -32.04
C ASN A 301 20.60 1.78 -30.77
N SER A 302 19.65 2.51 -30.26
CA SER A 302 19.82 3.33 -29.04
C SER A 302 18.92 2.88 -27.92
N VAL A 303 19.30 3.20 -26.67
CA VAL A 303 18.52 2.94 -25.46
C VAL A 303 18.69 4.10 -24.48
N ILE A 304 17.61 4.45 -23.79
CA ILE A 304 17.61 5.48 -22.74
C ILE A 304 17.51 4.80 -21.39
N ILE A 305 18.47 5.04 -20.51
CA ILE A 305 18.41 4.64 -19.11
C ILE A 305 17.69 5.71 -18.31
N VAL A 306 16.60 5.33 -17.64
CA VAL A 306 15.88 6.16 -16.68
C VAL A 306 16.35 5.78 -15.29
N GLN A 307 17.00 6.72 -14.59
CA GLN A 307 17.55 6.51 -13.27
C GLN A 307 16.62 7.08 -12.18
N ASP A 308 16.62 6.45 -11.01
CA ASP A 308 15.92 6.92 -9.82
C ASP A 308 16.88 7.56 -8.78
N ALA A 309 16.35 7.93 -7.61
CA ALA A 309 17.13 8.55 -6.55
C ALA A 309 18.14 7.59 -5.91
N PHE A 310 17.81 6.30 -5.79
CA PHE A 310 18.65 5.31 -5.13
C PHE A 310 19.84 4.96 -6.02
N THR A 311 19.58 4.57 -7.26
CA THR A 311 20.63 4.24 -8.23
C THR A 311 21.53 5.44 -8.52
N SER A 312 20.96 6.66 -8.61
CA SER A 312 21.76 7.86 -8.90
C SER A 312 22.68 8.31 -7.78
N HIS A 313 22.26 8.13 -6.51
CA HIS A 313 22.94 8.77 -5.39
C HIS A 313 23.54 7.80 -4.37
N PHE A 314 22.97 6.58 -4.24
CA PHE A 314 23.48 5.57 -3.31
C PHE A 314 24.22 4.45 -4.01
N GLU A 315 23.79 4.07 -5.22
CA GLU A 315 24.36 2.97 -6.00
C GLU A 315 24.85 3.43 -7.38
N ALA A 316 25.55 4.55 -7.44
CA ALA A 316 26.03 5.15 -8.70
C ALA A 316 26.84 4.17 -9.59
N LYS A 317 27.51 3.20 -8.97
CA LYS A 317 28.23 2.14 -9.70
C LYS A 317 27.29 1.30 -10.56
N LEU A 318 26.09 0.96 -10.06
CA LEU A 318 25.12 0.15 -10.77
C LEU A 318 24.70 0.80 -12.10
N VAL A 319 24.48 2.12 -12.10
CA VAL A 319 24.16 2.86 -13.33
C VAL A 319 25.30 2.73 -14.34
N MET A 320 26.55 2.82 -13.89
CA MET A 320 27.73 2.71 -14.78
C MET A 320 27.90 1.28 -15.30
N ASP A 321 27.67 0.27 -14.46
CA ASP A 321 27.74 -1.14 -14.87
C ASP A 321 26.68 -1.46 -15.96
N VAL A 322 25.47 -0.91 -15.85
CA VAL A 322 24.41 -1.06 -16.86
C VAL A 322 24.79 -0.32 -18.15
N VAL A 323 25.35 0.88 -18.06
CA VAL A 323 25.86 1.63 -19.22
C VAL A 323 26.94 0.81 -19.94
N GLU A 324 27.87 0.23 -19.20
CA GLU A 324 28.94 -0.61 -19.76
C GLU A 324 28.37 -1.85 -20.44
N LEU A 325 27.45 -2.56 -19.78
CA LEU A 325 26.81 -3.75 -20.34
C LEU A 325 26.11 -3.45 -21.68
N LEU A 326 25.28 -2.42 -21.71
CA LEU A 326 24.55 -2.04 -22.91
C LEU A 326 25.49 -1.58 -24.05
N SER A 327 26.56 -0.86 -23.69
CA SER A 327 27.58 -0.45 -24.66
C SER A 327 28.33 -1.65 -25.24
N ARG A 328 28.62 -2.69 -24.42
CA ARG A 328 29.23 -3.95 -24.90
C ARG A 328 28.32 -4.76 -25.83
N LEU A 329 26.99 -4.56 -25.71
CA LEU A 329 26.01 -5.10 -26.65
C LEU A 329 25.85 -4.26 -27.92
N ASN A 330 26.77 -3.32 -28.16
CA ASN A 330 26.77 -2.39 -29.30
C ASN A 330 25.55 -1.44 -29.33
N LEU A 331 24.89 -1.20 -28.22
CA LEU A 331 23.83 -0.21 -28.13
C LEU A 331 24.40 1.17 -27.84
N ARG A 332 23.84 2.20 -28.44
CA ARG A 332 24.13 3.59 -28.13
C ARG A 332 23.32 4.00 -26.90
N VAL A 333 24.01 4.21 -25.79
CA VAL A 333 23.38 4.47 -24.51
C VAL A 333 23.23 5.96 -24.27
N PHE A 334 22.03 6.37 -23.91
CA PHE A 334 21.70 7.67 -23.35
C PHE A 334 21.23 7.53 -21.92
N VAL A 335 21.55 8.48 -21.05
CA VAL A 335 21.07 8.46 -19.67
C VAL A 335 20.24 9.71 -19.41
N MET A 336 19.00 9.52 -18.99
CA MET A 336 18.11 10.63 -18.62
C MET A 336 18.68 11.35 -17.40
N PRO A 337 18.80 12.69 -17.39
CA PRO A 337 19.20 13.44 -16.20
C PRO A 337 18.28 13.10 -15.03
N PHE A 338 18.87 12.91 -13.84
CA PHE A 338 18.10 12.61 -12.64
C PHE A 338 16.94 13.59 -12.45
N SER A 339 15.79 13.06 -12.11
CA SER A 339 14.60 13.83 -11.77
C SER A 339 13.77 13.02 -10.77
N ALA A 340 13.27 13.72 -9.74
CA ALA A 340 12.42 13.12 -8.74
C ALA A 340 11.16 12.49 -9.36
N ASN A 341 10.81 11.28 -8.96
CA ASN A 341 9.60 10.59 -9.39
C ASN A 341 8.46 10.70 -8.36
N GLY A 342 8.76 11.16 -7.15
CA GLY A 342 7.81 11.39 -6.08
C GLY A 342 7.47 10.15 -5.25
N LYS A 343 8.14 9.02 -5.44
CA LYS A 343 7.86 7.79 -4.69
C LYS A 343 7.90 7.97 -3.17
N PRO A 344 8.91 8.64 -2.57
CA PRO A 344 8.92 8.91 -1.13
C PRO A 344 7.75 9.78 -0.67
N LEU A 345 7.33 10.76 -1.48
CA LEU A 345 6.15 11.59 -1.20
C LEU A 345 4.89 10.73 -1.16
N GLN A 346 4.69 9.84 -2.16
CA GLN A 346 3.55 8.94 -2.21
C GLN A 346 3.49 8.04 -0.98
N VAL A 347 4.61 7.38 -0.65
CA VAL A 347 4.69 6.46 0.48
C VAL A 347 4.37 7.13 1.81
N GLN A 348 4.76 8.39 1.98
CA GLN A 348 4.47 9.16 3.20
C GLN A 348 3.13 9.91 3.16
N GLY A 349 2.31 9.74 2.11
CA GLY A 349 1.00 10.38 2.02
C GLY A 349 1.07 11.91 1.82
N PHE A 350 2.04 12.41 1.06
CA PHE A 350 2.08 13.78 0.54
C PHE A 350 1.52 13.81 -0.89
N LEU A 351 0.25 13.39 -1.05
CA LEU A 351 -0.29 13.08 -2.38
C LEU A 351 -0.37 14.30 -3.30
N GLY A 352 -0.68 15.48 -2.77
CA GLY A 352 -0.68 16.69 -3.60
C GLY A 352 0.71 17.08 -4.13
N ALA A 353 1.77 16.87 -3.33
CA ALA A 353 3.15 17.08 -3.78
C ALA A 353 3.60 15.96 -4.73
N PHE A 354 3.18 14.73 -4.48
CA PHE A 354 3.40 13.60 -5.35
C PHE A 354 2.79 13.81 -6.74
N GLU A 355 1.52 14.20 -6.83
CA GLU A 355 0.82 14.46 -8.10
C GLU A 355 1.60 15.47 -8.96
N ARG A 356 1.97 16.62 -8.39
CA ARG A 356 2.77 17.64 -9.11
C ARG A 356 4.13 17.12 -9.59
N THR A 357 4.79 16.28 -8.77
CA THR A 357 6.10 15.71 -9.10
C THR A 357 5.96 14.66 -10.20
N ALA A 358 4.97 13.78 -10.08
CA ALA A 358 4.68 12.75 -11.07
C ALA A 358 4.27 13.32 -12.42
N GLU A 359 3.45 14.37 -12.45
CA GLU A 359 3.09 15.09 -13.69
C GLU A 359 4.33 15.68 -14.39
N LYS A 360 5.24 16.30 -13.62
CA LYS A 360 6.48 16.85 -14.16
C LYS A 360 7.36 15.75 -14.75
N GLN A 361 7.45 14.61 -14.08
CA GLN A 361 8.21 13.46 -14.56
C GLN A 361 7.55 12.84 -15.80
N ALA A 362 6.24 12.68 -15.80
CA ALA A 362 5.48 12.16 -16.94
C ALA A 362 5.64 13.03 -18.19
N LYS A 363 5.62 14.37 -18.05
CA LYS A 363 5.88 15.29 -19.17
C LYS A 363 7.27 15.10 -19.77
N ARG A 364 8.29 14.89 -18.93
CA ARG A 364 9.66 14.63 -19.39
C ARG A 364 9.78 13.30 -20.14
N LEU A 365 9.18 12.24 -19.59
CA LEU A 365 9.20 10.92 -20.21
C LEU A 365 8.45 10.94 -21.55
N ARG A 366 7.29 11.61 -21.63
CA ARG A 366 6.56 11.78 -22.91
C ARG A 366 7.40 12.49 -23.96
N ALA A 367 8.09 13.58 -23.61
CA ALA A 367 8.93 14.30 -24.54
C ALA A 367 10.12 13.47 -25.08
N LEU A 368 10.58 12.45 -24.32
CA LEU A 368 11.60 11.52 -24.80
C LEU A 368 10.97 10.37 -25.62
N ALA A 369 9.75 9.95 -25.27
CA ALA A 369 9.03 8.88 -25.97
C ALA A 369 8.68 9.24 -27.44
N GLU A 370 8.59 10.53 -27.78
CA GLU A 370 8.33 11.01 -29.14
C GLU A 370 9.43 10.60 -30.16
N PHE A 371 10.60 10.16 -29.67
CA PHE A 371 11.72 9.78 -30.52
C PHE A 371 11.83 8.27 -30.77
N ASP A 372 10.89 7.47 -30.31
CA ASP A 372 10.84 5.99 -30.48
C ASP A 372 12.14 5.26 -30.03
N VAL A 373 12.87 5.82 -29.08
CA VAL A 373 14.01 5.15 -28.46
C VAL A 373 13.56 4.43 -27.19
N PRO A 374 13.81 3.10 -27.06
CA PRO A 374 13.42 2.35 -25.86
C PRO A 374 13.93 2.97 -24.57
N MET A 375 13.08 3.04 -23.56
CA MET A 375 13.43 3.50 -22.21
C MET A 375 13.44 2.32 -21.25
N VAL A 376 14.52 2.18 -20.46
CA VAL A 376 14.69 1.13 -19.45
C VAL A 376 14.95 1.74 -18.09
N GLY A 377 14.30 1.22 -17.04
CA GLY A 377 14.59 1.53 -15.65
C GLY A 377 15.65 0.59 -15.09
N ILE A 378 16.29 1.01 -13.99
CA ILE A 378 17.20 0.19 -13.18
C ILE A 378 16.55 0.08 -11.81
N ASP A 379 15.85 -1.02 -11.54
CA ASP A 379 15.23 -1.35 -10.24
C ASP A 379 15.77 -2.68 -9.71
#